data_bc764908f9a0aaef14eca05dd91844ff
#
_entry.id   bc764908f9a0aaef14eca05dd91844ff
#
_cell.length_a   1.000
_cell.length_b   1.000
_cell.length_c   1.000
_cell.angle_alpha   90.00
_cell.angle_beta   90.00
_cell.angle_gamma   90.00
#
_symmetry.space_group_name_H-M   'P 1'
#
loop_
_entity.id
_entity.type
_entity.pdbx_description
1 polymer ?
#
loop_
_entity_poly.entity_id
_entity_poly.type
_entity_poly.pdbx_seq_one_letter_code
_entity_poly.pdbx_strand_id
1 'polypeptide(L)'
;MKKNIFTILTCVAAAAMLFGCGNSAKKAAAEAEAATEKARLDSIAAEEEAAKAKTIMETIATLPEEPVFDIETNLGTIKVKLYSKTPLHRENFEKLALGGFYDSLLFHRVINGFMIQGGDPFARDTSAAAVAKYGQGGP
;
A
#
# COMPACT_ATOMS: atom_id res chain seq x y z
N MET A 1 16.29 -27.84 -8.34
CA MET A 1 15.31 -28.94 -8.25
C MET A 1 13.93 -28.36 -8.47
N LYS A 2 13.37 -28.52 -9.68
CA LYS A 2 12.02 -28.05 -10.03
C LYS A 2 11.01 -29.02 -9.43
N LYS A 3 10.21 -28.60 -8.43
CA LYS A 3 9.12 -29.40 -7.90
C LYS A 3 7.81 -28.97 -8.57
N ASN A 4 7.19 -29.94 -9.22
CA ASN A 4 5.95 -29.84 -9.98
C ASN A 4 4.78 -29.38 -9.11
N ILE A 5 4.26 -28.19 -9.39
CA ILE A 5 2.98 -27.68 -8.83
C ILE A 5 1.88 -27.93 -9.87
N PHE A 6 1.71 -29.19 -10.32
CA PHE A 6 0.71 -29.51 -11.36
C PHE A 6 -0.23 -30.66 -11.02
N THR A 7 -0.50 -30.90 -9.73
CA THR A 7 -1.31 -32.10 -9.38
C THR A 7 -2.39 -31.85 -8.31
N ILE A 8 -3.03 -30.67 -8.27
CA ILE A 8 -4.23 -30.45 -7.43
C ILE A 8 -5.38 -29.80 -8.22
N LEU A 9 -5.53 -30.08 -9.51
CA LEU A 9 -6.62 -29.51 -10.29
C LEU A 9 -7.55 -30.57 -10.91
N THR A 10 -7.71 -31.74 -10.34
CA THR A 10 -8.55 -32.80 -10.97
C THR A 10 -9.44 -33.59 -10.02
N CYS A 11 -9.99 -33.00 -8.95
CA CYS A 11 -10.92 -33.73 -8.07
C CYS A 11 -12.17 -32.98 -7.62
N VAL A 12 -12.69 -31.99 -8.39
CA VAL A 12 -13.99 -31.37 -8.05
C VAL A 12 -15.00 -31.38 -9.20
N ALA A 13 -14.77 -32.15 -10.25
CA ALA A 13 -15.66 -32.19 -11.41
C ALA A 13 -16.53 -33.47 -11.51
N ALA A 14 -16.95 -34.11 -10.43
CA ALA A 14 -17.76 -35.32 -10.51
C ALA A 14 -18.80 -35.48 -9.39
N ALA A 15 -19.65 -34.48 -9.11
CA ALA A 15 -20.84 -34.66 -8.28
C ALA A 15 -21.93 -33.59 -8.50
N ALA A 16 -22.30 -33.28 -9.73
CA ALA A 16 -23.42 -32.39 -9.99
C ALA A 16 -24.20 -32.82 -11.23
N MET A 17 -24.66 -34.08 -11.25
CA MET A 17 -25.74 -34.49 -12.12
C MET A 17 -26.71 -35.30 -11.29
N LEU A 18 -27.76 -34.66 -10.83
CA LEU A 18 -29.10 -35.11 -10.50
C LEU A 18 -29.69 -34.24 -9.38
N PHE A 19 -30.30 -33.15 -9.71
CA PHE A 19 -31.56 -32.66 -9.16
C PHE A 19 -31.83 -31.26 -9.74
N GLY A 20 -32.88 -31.17 -10.55
CA GLY A 20 -33.35 -29.92 -11.10
C GLY A 20 -33.88 -29.00 -10.02
N CYS A 21 -33.25 -27.87 -9.86
CA CYS A 21 -33.89 -26.64 -9.41
C CYS A 21 -33.04 -25.44 -9.86
N GLY A 22 -33.57 -24.72 -10.82
CA GLY A 22 -32.79 -23.74 -11.58
C GLY A 22 -32.23 -22.57 -10.81
N ASN A 23 -31.86 -21.56 -11.07
CA ASN A 23 -31.41 -20.24 -10.65
C ASN A 23 -30.63 -20.14 -9.32
N SER A 24 -31.01 -20.85 -8.24
CA SER A 24 -30.34 -20.77 -6.92
C SER A 24 -28.95 -21.44 -6.93
N ALA A 25 -28.82 -22.58 -7.58
CA ALA A 25 -27.55 -23.31 -7.67
C ALA A 25 -26.50 -22.57 -8.54
N LYS A 26 -26.95 -21.93 -9.64
CA LYS A 26 -26.05 -21.11 -10.48
C LYS A 26 -25.57 -19.86 -9.77
N LYS A 27 -26.40 -19.24 -8.94
CA LYS A 27 -26.02 -18.07 -8.14
C LYS A 27 -25.01 -18.46 -7.07
N ALA A 28 -25.23 -19.55 -6.35
CA ALA A 28 -24.30 -20.05 -5.34
C ALA A 28 -22.94 -20.47 -5.91
N ALA A 29 -22.93 -21.08 -7.10
CA ALA A 29 -21.67 -21.42 -7.78
C ALA A 29 -20.88 -20.16 -8.23
N ALA A 30 -21.56 -19.17 -8.76
CA ALA A 30 -20.93 -17.90 -9.16
C ALA A 30 -20.40 -17.10 -7.95
N GLU A 31 -21.12 -17.13 -6.83
CA GLU A 31 -20.65 -16.50 -5.59
C GLU A 31 -19.45 -17.24 -4.98
N ALA A 32 -19.38 -18.56 -5.08
CA ALA A 32 -18.25 -19.36 -4.63
C ALA A 32 -17.00 -19.14 -5.53
N GLU A 33 -17.18 -19.05 -6.84
CA GLU A 33 -16.08 -18.72 -7.76
C GLU A 33 -15.55 -17.31 -7.53
N ALA A 34 -16.43 -16.33 -7.34
CA ALA A 34 -16.05 -14.96 -7.03
C ALA A 34 -15.32 -14.84 -5.68
N ALA A 35 -15.74 -15.61 -4.68
CA ALA A 35 -15.07 -15.64 -3.38
C ALA A 35 -13.66 -16.27 -3.46
N THR A 36 -13.51 -17.31 -4.27
CA THR A 36 -12.21 -17.99 -4.48
C THR A 36 -11.25 -17.10 -5.26
N GLU A 37 -11.73 -16.42 -6.28
CA GLU A 37 -10.92 -15.48 -7.07
C GLU A 37 -10.52 -14.27 -6.24
N LYS A 38 -11.42 -13.73 -5.42
CA LYS A 38 -11.09 -12.66 -4.49
C LYS A 38 -10.02 -13.09 -3.49
N ALA A 39 -10.15 -14.26 -2.87
CA ALA A 39 -9.16 -14.77 -1.93
C ALA A 39 -7.78 -14.98 -2.59
N ARG A 40 -7.76 -15.38 -3.87
CA ARG A 40 -6.53 -15.50 -4.65
C ARG A 40 -5.90 -14.14 -4.94
N LEU A 41 -6.70 -13.15 -5.33
CA LEU A 41 -6.21 -11.78 -5.55
C LEU A 41 -5.68 -11.17 -4.25
N ASP A 42 -6.38 -11.36 -3.14
CA ASP A 42 -5.95 -10.88 -1.83
C ASP A 42 -4.61 -11.52 -1.40
N SER A 43 -4.40 -12.82 -1.70
CA SER A 43 -3.12 -13.49 -1.41
C SER A 43 -1.96 -12.98 -2.26
N ILE A 44 -2.21 -12.72 -3.55
CA ILE A 44 -1.18 -12.16 -4.45
C ILE A 44 -0.81 -10.73 -4.01
N ALA A 45 -1.80 -9.91 -3.67
CA ALA A 45 -1.56 -8.56 -3.18
C ALA A 45 -0.75 -8.56 -1.86
N ALA A 46 -1.03 -9.49 -0.95
CA ALA A 46 -0.28 -9.63 0.28
C ALA A 46 1.18 -10.08 0.05
N GLU A 47 1.42 -10.97 -0.91
CA GLU A 47 2.78 -11.39 -1.29
C GLU A 47 3.57 -10.24 -1.94
N GLU A 48 2.94 -9.44 -2.80
CA GLU A 48 3.56 -8.27 -3.42
C GLU A 48 3.90 -7.20 -2.37
N GLU A 49 3.00 -6.94 -1.43
CA GLU A 49 3.24 -5.99 -0.34
C GLU A 49 4.37 -6.46 0.59
N ALA A 50 4.42 -7.75 0.93
CA ALA A 50 5.50 -8.33 1.71
C ALA A 50 6.86 -8.26 0.99
N ALA A 51 6.88 -8.51 -0.33
CA ALA A 51 8.08 -8.37 -1.15
C ALA A 51 8.57 -6.91 -1.19
N LYS A 52 7.65 -5.96 -1.37
CA LYS A 52 7.95 -4.52 -1.34
C LYS A 52 8.50 -4.10 0.02
N ALA A 53 7.88 -4.52 1.11
CA ALA A 53 8.34 -4.22 2.46
C ALA A 53 9.76 -4.75 2.72
N LYS A 54 10.06 -5.95 2.26
CA LYS A 54 11.41 -6.53 2.35
C LYS A 54 12.44 -5.70 1.59
N THR A 55 12.15 -5.31 0.36
CA THR A 55 13.04 -4.48 -0.45
C THR A 55 13.29 -3.11 0.21
N ILE A 56 12.26 -2.50 0.81
CA ILE A 56 12.39 -1.25 1.57
C ILE A 56 13.34 -1.44 2.74
N MET A 57 13.20 -2.49 3.53
CA MET A 57 14.08 -2.77 4.68
C MET A 57 15.52 -3.01 4.26
N GLU A 58 15.74 -3.75 3.17
CA GLU A 58 17.07 -3.96 2.58
C GLU A 58 17.68 -2.63 2.12
N THR A 59 16.90 -1.76 1.51
CA THR A 59 17.34 -0.43 1.09
C THR A 59 17.72 0.44 2.29
N ILE A 60 16.90 0.48 3.34
CA ILE A 60 17.17 1.22 4.58
C ILE A 60 18.50 0.77 5.21
N ALA A 61 18.78 -0.53 5.20
CA ALA A 61 20.04 -1.05 5.73
C ALA A 61 21.29 -0.58 4.98
N THR A 62 21.15 -0.08 3.75
CA THR A 62 22.24 0.48 2.94
C THR A 62 22.38 1.99 3.07
N LEU A 63 21.42 2.68 3.69
CA LEU A 63 21.45 4.13 3.86
C LEU A 63 22.55 4.53 4.85
N PRO A 64 23.14 5.73 4.68
CA PRO A 64 24.04 6.29 5.67
C PRO A 64 23.31 6.56 7.00
N GLU A 65 24.05 6.70 8.09
CA GLU A 65 23.49 6.95 9.43
C GLU A 65 22.62 8.23 9.50
N GLU A 66 22.94 9.22 8.69
CA GLU A 66 22.18 10.47 8.55
C GLU A 66 21.86 10.73 7.07
N PRO A 67 20.83 10.04 6.53
CA PRO A 67 20.49 10.15 5.12
C PRO A 67 19.88 11.51 4.78
N VAL A 68 20.04 11.90 3.52
CA VAL A 68 19.41 13.10 2.95
C VAL A 68 18.36 12.66 1.94
N PHE A 69 17.16 13.20 2.06
CA PHE A 69 16.05 13.01 1.15
C PHE A 69 15.76 14.30 0.39
N ASP A 70 15.43 14.17 -0.88
CA ASP A 70 14.96 15.26 -1.71
C ASP A 70 13.44 15.21 -1.82
N ILE A 71 12.76 16.26 -1.36
CA ILE A 71 11.33 16.44 -1.52
C ILE A 71 11.12 17.29 -2.77
N GLU A 72 10.71 16.64 -3.84
CA GLU A 72 10.43 17.30 -5.11
C GLU A 72 9.03 17.93 -5.08
N THR A 73 8.96 19.23 -5.36
CA THR A 73 7.71 19.98 -5.42
C THR A 73 7.57 20.69 -6.75
N ASN A 74 6.37 21.15 -7.09
CA ASN A 74 6.13 21.99 -8.26
C ASN A 74 6.82 23.37 -8.20
N LEU A 75 7.37 23.76 -7.05
CA LEU A 75 8.09 25.02 -6.83
C LEU A 75 9.60 24.83 -6.67
N GLY A 76 10.09 23.59 -6.67
CA GLY A 76 11.51 23.27 -6.48
C GLY A 76 11.73 22.11 -5.51
N THR A 77 13.00 21.80 -5.26
CA THR A 77 13.43 20.68 -4.41
C THR A 77 13.84 21.17 -3.03
N ILE A 78 13.33 20.51 -2.00
CA ILE A 78 13.68 20.74 -0.60
C ILE A 78 14.57 19.57 -0.13
N LYS A 79 15.78 19.86 0.35
CA LYS A 79 16.68 18.85 0.91
C LYS A 79 16.45 18.72 2.41
N VAL A 80 16.14 17.50 2.86
CA VAL A 80 15.91 17.18 4.27
C VAL A 80 16.93 16.16 4.74
N LYS A 81 17.71 16.52 5.76
CA LYS A 81 18.64 15.62 6.42
C LYS A 81 17.99 15.04 7.67
N LEU A 82 18.04 13.72 7.80
CA LEU A 82 17.58 13.04 9.01
C LEU A 82 18.74 12.83 9.98
N TYR A 83 18.48 13.04 11.28
CA TYR A 83 19.51 12.93 12.30
C TYR A 83 19.51 11.58 13.00
N SER A 84 20.71 11.08 13.33
CA SER A 84 20.92 9.82 14.06
C SER A 84 20.34 9.85 15.49
N LYS A 85 20.21 11.04 16.07
CA LYS A 85 19.70 11.24 17.44
C LYS A 85 18.20 10.92 17.60
N THR A 86 17.45 10.76 16.49
CA THR A 86 16.02 10.45 16.50
C THR A 86 15.74 9.19 15.67
N PRO A 87 16.25 8.01 16.08
CA PRO A 87 16.26 6.81 15.26
C PRO A 87 14.86 6.33 14.87
N LEU A 88 13.90 6.39 15.78
CA LEU A 88 12.51 5.94 15.50
C LEU A 88 11.82 6.83 14.46
N HIS A 89 11.97 8.15 14.57
CA HIS A 89 11.40 9.08 13.60
C HIS A 89 12.10 8.97 12.24
N ARG A 90 13.43 8.79 12.24
CA ARG A 90 14.21 8.57 11.03
C ARG A 90 13.73 7.32 10.31
N GLU A 91 13.71 6.16 10.98
CA GLU A 91 13.28 4.89 10.40
C GLU A 91 11.84 4.95 9.85
N ASN A 92 10.93 5.59 10.58
CA ASN A 92 9.56 5.78 10.12
C ASN A 92 9.50 6.63 8.84
N PHE A 93 10.24 7.74 8.79
CA PHE A 93 10.29 8.58 7.60
C PHE A 93 10.91 7.84 6.40
N GLU A 94 11.99 7.09 6.61
CA GLU A 94 12.65 6.27 5.60
C GLU A 94 11.68 5.23 5.00
N LYS A 95 10.96 4.50 5.83
CA LYS A 95 9.95 3.52 5.41
C LYS A 95 8.84 4.16 4.58
N LEU A 96 8.30 5.27 5.04
CA LEU A 96 7.21 5.96 4.37
C LEU A 96 7.65 6.59 3.05
N ALA A 97 8.84 7.20 3.01
CA ALA A 97 9.39 7.80 1.81
C ALA A 97 9.69 6.75 0.74
N LEU A 98 10.41 5.68 1.09
CA LEU A 98 10.72 4.58 0.17
C LEU A 98 9.47 3.79 -0.25
N GLY A 99 8.45 3.76 0.60
CA GLY A 99 7.15 3.18 0.30
C GLY A 99 6.28 4.00 -0.65
N GLY A 100 6.66 5.26 -0.95
CA GLY A 100 5.89 6.18 -1.77
C GLY A 100 4.69 6.79 -1.03
N PHE A 101 4.70 6.76 0.31
CA PHE A 101 3.60 7.31 1.10
C PHE A 101 3.41 8.81 0.88
N TYR A 102 4.51 9.54 0.69
CA TYR A 102 4.48 11.00 0.53
C TYR A 102 4.21 11.46 -0.90
N ASP A 103 4.16 10.54 -1.88
CA ASP A 103 3.96 10.90 -3.28
C ASP A 103 2.59 11.54 -3.50
N SER A 104 2.57 12.64 -4.26
CA SER A 104 1.36 13.40 -4.62
C SER A 104 0.60 14.02 -3.44
N LEU A 105 1.26 14.19 -2.28
CA LEU A 105 0.67 14.90 -1.15
C LEU A 105 0.84 16.41 -1.28
N LEU A 106 -0.17 17.15 -0.86
CA LEU A 106 -0.09 18.60 -0.74
C LEU A 106 0.46 19.02 0.62
N PHE A 107 1.11 20.17 0.68
CA PHE A 107 1.25 20.91 1.94
C PHE A 107 -0.11 21.50 2.29
N HIS A 108 -0.83 20.83 3.17
CA HIS A 108 -2.23 21.12 3.49
C HIS A 108 -2.41 22.32 4.43
N ARG A 109 -1.35 22.79 5.05
CA ARG A 109 -1.38 23.96 5.94
C ARG A 109 -0.09 24.77 5.81
N VAL A 110 -0.24 26.06 5.49
CA VAL A 110 0.87 26.99 5.35
C VAL A 110 0.59 28.22 6.20
N ILE A 111 1.50 28.54 7.13
CA ILE A 111 1.42 29.74 7.98
C ILE A 111 2.65 30.56 7.68
N ASN A 112 2.44 31.76 7.15
CA ASN A 112 3.50 32.68 6.78
C ASN A 112 4.39 33.05 8.00
N GLY A 113 5.70 32.96 7.80
CA GLY A 113 6.66 33.25 8.86
C GLY A 113 6.74 32.21 9.98
N PHE A 114 6.04 31.09 9.87
CA PHE A 114 6.03 30.04 10.88
C PHE A 114 6.34 28.64 10.32
N MET A 115 5.45 28.05 9.47
CA MET A 115 5.66 26.68 9.02
C MET A 115 4.82 26.29 7.78
N ILE A 116 5.28 25.23 7.11
CA ILE A 116 4.50 24.44 6.17
C ILE A 116 4.28 23.05 6.77
N GLN A 117 3.10 22.45 6.56
CA GLN A 117 2.73 21.14 7.08
C GLN A 117 2.27 20.24 5.93
N GLY A 118 2.87 19.05 5.85
CA GLY A 118 2.58 18.01 4.87
C GLY A 118 2.46 16.64 5.56
N GLY A 119 2.35 15.56 4.76
CA GLY A 119 2.34 14.19 5.24
C GLY A 119 0.95 13.62 5.57
N ASP A 120 -0.11 14.36 5.34
CA ASP A 120 -1.48 13.88 5.56
C ASP A 120 -2.00 13.14 4.31
N PRO A 121 -2.38 11.84 4.40
CA PRO A 121 -2.89 11.07 3.28
C PRO A 121 -4.18 11.63 2.67
N PHE A 122 -5.01 12.34 3.44
CA PHE A 122 -6.19 13.03 2.90
C PHE A 122 -5.81 14.16 1.95
N ALA A 123 -4.60 14.70 2.05
CA ALA A 123 -4.13 15.77 1.18
C ALA A 123 -3.75 15.34 -0.26
N ARG A 124 -4.06 14.11 -0.67
CA ARG A 124 -4.04 13.67 -2.07
C ARG A 124 -5.30 14.09 -2.82
N ASP A 125 -6.42 14.20 -2.13
CA ASP A 125 -7.72 14.55 -2.70
C ASP A 125 -8.04 16.01 -2.38
N THR A 126 -8.35 16.79 -3.40
CA THR A 126 -8.69 18.21 -3.29
C THR A 126 -10.21 18.47 -3.20
N SER A 127 -11.02 17.42 -3.08
CA SER A 127 -12.47 17.56 -2.88
C SER A 127 -12.77 18.27 -1.56
N ALA A 128 -13.88 18.98 -1.50
CA ALA A 128 -14.31 19.67 -0.28
C ALA A 128 -14.46 18.74 0.94
N ALA A 129 -14.85 17.48 0.70
CA ALA A 129 -14.97 16.45 1.73
C ALA A 129 -13.60 16.01 2.29
N ALA A 130 -12.58 15.95 1.45
CA ALA A 130 -11.22 15.63 1.87
C ALA A 130 -10.56 16.81 2.59
N VAL A 131 -10.73 18.04 2.06
CA VAL A 131 -10.19 19.27 2.66
C VAL A 131 -10.67 19.45 4.09
N ALA A 132 -11.92 19.10 4.41
CA ALA A 132 -12.47 19.14 5.76
C ALA A 132 -11.77 18.18 6.74
N LYS A 133 -11.01 17.20 6.23
CA LYS A 133 -10.28 16.20 7.02
C LYS A 133 -8.77 16.44 7.10
N TYR A 134 -8.26 17.47 6.44
CA TYR A 134 -6.83 17.77 6.44
C TYR A 134 -6.30 17.99 7.87
N GLY A 135 -5.15 17.39 8.15
CA GLY A 135 -4.53 17.40 9.48
C GLY A 135 -5.07 16.33 10.44
N GLN A 136 -5.97 15.44 9.98
CA GLN A 136 -6.56 14.36 10.80
C GLN A 136 -6.08 12.97 10.35
N GLY A 137 -5.40 12.87 9.22
CA GLY A 137 -4.88 11.62 8.70
C GLY A 137 -3.46 11.33 9.19
N GLY A 138 -3.11 10.05 9.18
CA GLY A 138 -1.77 9.54 9.46
C GLY A 138 -1.62 8.13 8.91
N PRO A 139 -0.37 7.60 8.83
CA PRO A 139 -0.10 6.22 8.47
C PRO A 139 -0.54 5.25 9.55
#